data_a9001bed2cecf80693c47a403f0be653
#
_entry.id   a9001bed2cecf80693c47a403f0be653
#
_cell.length_a   1.000
_cell.length_b   1.000
_cell.length_c   1.000
_cell.angle_alpha   90.00
_cell.angle_beta   90.00
_cell.angle_gamma   90.00
#
_symmetry.space_group_name_H-M   'P 1'
#
loop_
_entity.id
_entity.type
_entity.pdbx_description
1 polymer ?
#
loop_
_entity_poly.entity_id
_entity_poly.type
_entity_poly.pdbx_seq_one_letter_code
_entity_poly.pdbx_strand_id
1 'polypeptide(L)'
;MKRSSLLLLLIIISFSATAQKQKIIALSNYDYKKFHFGMSLDFGFFNLVNDYTNDFQNHPDVLSIETDGDVGLGVSFILPDLRINNRLNFRHILSVKTVQRNIRYRFNPEYDGPTEVTKNVESWFVESGLHLKYRADRINNSRVYIFFGPNIGIDMASEKDVEDETIFKLNRSNFALEIGAGCDFYFEYFKFAPQIKYSYGLKNLIVEDGTIYTSPLEGFYTRGFQISLTFE
;
A
#
# COMPACT_ATOMS: atom_id res chain seq x y z
N MET A 1 -5.27 -0.66 34.20
CA MET A 1 -4.19 -0.71 33.19
C MET A 1 -3.09 -1.74 33.49
N LYS A 2 -2.61 -1.93 34.72
CA LYS A 2 -1.50 -2.87 35.02
C LYS A 2 -1.80 -4.38 34.79
N ARG A 3 -3.02 -4.85 34.95
CA ARG A 3 -3.38 -6.27 34.79
C ARG A 3 -3.44 -6.72 33.32
N SER A 4 -3.89 -5.86 32.42
CA SER A 4 -3.95 -6.15 30.97
C SER A 4 -2.56 -6.25 30.34
N SER A 5 -1.60 -5.42 30.79
CA SER A 5 -0.21 -5.48 30.30
C SER A 5 0.49 -6.76 30.74
N LEU A 6 0.18 -7.26 31.94
CA LEU A 6 0.75 -8.52 32.45
C LEU A 6 0.22 -9.74 31.70
N LEU A 7 -1.07 -9.73 31.34
CA LEU A 7 -1.67 -10.77 30.49
C LEU A 7 -1.08 -10.79 29.08
N LEU A 8 -0.85 -9.62 28.47
CA LEU A 8 -0.22 -9.52 27.17
C LEU A 8 1.22 -10.05 27.19
N LEU A 9 1.97 -9.74 28.24
CA LEU A 9 3.33 -10.23 28.43
C LEU A 9 3.38 -11.75 28.60
N LEU A 10 2.45 -12.33 29.36
CA LEU A 10 2.34 -13.78 29.56
C LEU A 10 1.98 -14.52 28.24
N ILE A 11 1.12 -13.93 27.39
CA ILE A 11 0.78 -14.48 26.08
C ILE A 11 2.02 -14.47 25.18
N ILE A 12 2.80 -13.38 25.15
CA ILE A 12 4.04 -13.29 24.36
C ILE A 12 5.07 -14.33 24.80
N ILE A 13 5.24 -14.55 26.12
CA ILE A 13 6.16 -15.54 26.69
C ILE A 13 5.72 -16.98 26.37
N SER A 14 4.41 -17.26 26.35
CA SER A 14 3.91 -18.61 26.03
C SER A 14 4.16 -18.99 24.56
N PHE A 15 4.17 -18.04 23.64
CA PHE A 15 4.55 -18.29 22.23
C PHE A 15 6.04 -18.63 22.08
N SER A 16 6.90 -18.15 22.96
CA SER A 16 8.35 -18.42 22.91
C SER A 16 8.72 -19.85 23.31
N ALA A 17 7.92 -20.50 24.14
CA ALA A 17 8.20 -21.85 24.65
C ALA A 17 8.05 -22.99 23.62
N THR A 18 7.26 -22.77 22.56
CA THR A 18 7.06 -23.77 21.49
C THR A 18 8.12 -23.75 20.38
N ALA A 19 9.02 -22.76 20.40
CA ALA A 19 10.04 -22.55 19.37
C ALA A 19 11.26 -23.49 19.46
N GLN A 20 11.40 -24.27 20.52
CA GLN A 20 12.63 -25.02 20.81
C GLN A 20 12.72 -26.43 20.24
N LYS A 21 11.68 -26.96 19.61
CA LYS A 21 11.76 -28.27 18.94
C LYS A 21 12.38 -28.11 17.55
N GLN A 22 13.52 -28.82 17.32
CA GLN A 22 14.06 -28.97 15.97
C GLN A 22 13.00 -29.64 15.09
N LYS A 23 12.40 -28.86 14.18
CA LYS A 23 11.46 -29.36 13.19
C LYS A 23 12.22 -29.83 11.95
N ILE A 24 11.72 -30.87 11.29
CA ILE A 24 12.20 -31.28 9.97
C ILE A 24 12.13 -30.04 9.04
N ILE A 25 13.24 -29.77 8.34
CA ILE A 25 13.33 -28.62 7.44
C ILE A 25 12.49 -28.91 6.20
N ALA A 26 11.34 -28.26 6.10
CA ALA A 26 10.47 -28.33 4.95
C ALA A 26 11.08 -27.55 3.77
N LEU A 27 10.85 -27.99 2.52
CA LEU A 27 11.34 -27.31 1.31
C LEU A 27 12.85 -27.00 1.36
N SER A 28 13.68 -27.96 1.78
CA SER A 28 15.13 -27.76 1.99
C SER A 28 15.86 -27.21 0.75
N ASN A 29 15.43 -27.61 -0.45
CA ASN A 29 16.04 -27.18 -1.72
C ASN A 29 15.45 -25.87 -2.27
N TYR A 30 14.37 -25.37 -1.67
CA TYR A 30 13.69 -24.18 -2.17
C TYR A 30 14.60 -22.96 -2.17
N ASP A 31 15.33 -22.74 -1.08
CA ASP A 31 16.20 -21.56 -0.92
C ASP A 31 17.41 -21.56 -1.87
N TYR A 32 17.74 -22.70 -2.51
CA TYR A 32 18.84 -22.79 -3.48
C TYR A 32 18.39 -22.49 -4.91
N LYS A 33 17.10 -22.52 -5.20
CA LYS A 33 16.59 -22.13 -6.52
C LYS A 33 16.91 -20.67 -6.82
N LYS A 34 17.28 -20.38 -8.07
CA LYS A 34 17.63 -19.04 -8.52
C LYS A 34 16.40 -18.16 -8.72
N PHE A 35 15.31 -18.75 -9.18
CA PHE A 35 14.05 -18.07 -9.47
C PHE A 35 12.91 -18.67 -8.66
N HIS A 36 12.09 -17.80 -8.10
CA HIS A 36 10.84 -18.16 -7.44
C HIS A 36 9.71 -17.35 -8.06
N PHE A 37 8.55 -17.94 -8.07
CA PHE A 37 7.31 -17.34 -8.54
C PHE A 37 6.26 -17.50 -7.46
N GLY A 38 5.30 -16.60 -7.43
CA GLY A 38 4.24 -16.65 -6.44
C GLY A 38 3.08 -15.73 -6.81
N MET A 39 2.06 -15.85 -6.00
CA MET A 39 0.89 -14.96 -6.05
C MET A 39 0.55 -14.48 -4.65
N SER A 40 -0.09 -13.33 -4.54
CA SER A 40 -0.59 -12.84 -3.27
C SER A 40 -2.00 -12.29 -3.38
N LEU A 41 -2.71 -12.37 -2.25
CA LEU A 41 -3.95 -11.65 -2.01
C LEU A 41 -3.61 -10.42 -1.18
N ASP A 42 -4.05 -9.26 -1.64
CA ASP A 42 -3.67 -7.98 -1.10
C ASP A 42 -4.87 -7.23 -0.53
N PHE A 43 -4.69 -6.68 0.66
CA PHE A 43 -5.65 -5.84 1.37
C PHE A 43 -4.97 -4.50 1.64
N GLY A 44 -5.43 -3.45 1.00
CA GLY A 44 -4.79 -2.13 1.06
C GLY A 44 -5.69 -1.07 1.65
N PHE A 45 -5.11 -0.15 2.41
CA PHE A 45 -5.71 1.07 2.92
C PHE A 45 -4.93 2.24 2.35
N PHE A 46 -5.46 2.86 1.30
CA PHE A 46 -4.77 3.94 0.60
C PHE A 46 -5.59 5.22 0.69
N ASN A 47 -4.96 6.27 1.14
CA ASN A 47 -5.55 7.59 1.21
C ASN A 47 -4.78 8.60 0.36
N LEU A 48 -5.39 9.73 0.10
CA LEU A 48 -4.74 10.91 -0.47
C LEU A 48 -4.28 11.81 0.67
N VAL A 49 -3.08 12.33 0.56
CA VAL A 49 -2.57 13.37 1.45
C VAL A 49 -2.58 14.67 0.68
N ASN A 50 -3.25 15.67 1.25
CA ASN A 50 -3.41 16.99 0.67
C ASN A 50 -2.16 17.82 0.91
N ASP A 51 -1.71 18.50 -0.12
CA ASP A 51 -0.78 19.61 -0.01
C ASP A 51 -1.55 20.89 -0.39
N TYR A 52 -1.65 21.82 0.58
CA TYR A 52 -2.46 23.02 0.43
C TYR A 52 -1.63 24.17 -0.11
N THR A 53 -2.26 25.06 -0.88
CA THR A 53 -1.67 26.35 -1.26
C THR A 53 -1.35 27.18 -0.01
N ASN A 54 -0.31 28.01 -0.10
CA ASN A 54 0.11 28.86 1.02
C ASN A 54 -1.00 29.81 1.50
N ASP A 55 -1.97 30.11 0.64
CA ASP A 55 -3.08 31.03 0.92
C ASP A 55 -4.40 30.30 1.26
N PHE A 56 -4.35 29.00 1.49
CA PHE A 56 -5.53 28.18 1.79
C PHE A 56 -6.37 28.71 2.95
N GLN A 57 -5.72 29.26 4.02
CA GLN A 57 -6.43 29.78 5.19
C GLN A 57 -7.31 30.99 4.88
N ASN A 58 -7.01 31.71 3.80
CA ASN A 58 -7.75 32.89 3.33
C ASN A 58 -8.63 32.54 2.11
N HIS A 59 -8.79 31.25 1.79
CA HIS A 59 -9.60 30.87 0.62
C HIS A 59 -11.06 31.29 0.84
N PRO A 60 -11.67 32.03 -0.11
CA PRO A 60 -12.98 32.64 0.11
C PRO A 60 -14.10 31.58 0.29
N ASP A 61 -14.00 30.48 -0.42
CA ASP A 61 -15.11 29.54 -0.57
C ASP A 61 -14.91 28.22 0.17
N VAL A 62 -13.67 27.70 0.28
CA VAL A 62 -13.37 26.38 0.86
C VAL A 62 -12.79 26.50 2.25
N LEU A 63 -13.46 25.88 3.24
CA LEU A 63 -13.04 25.87 4.64
C LEU A 63 -12.16 24.67 5.00
N SER A 64 -12.49 23.48 4.52
CA SER A 64 -11.69 22.28 4.79
C SER A 64 -11.85 21.24 3.70
N ILE A 65 -10.79 20.45 3.52
CA ILE A 65 -10.76 19.29 2.62
C ILE A 65 -10.29 18.10 3.45
N GLU A 66 -11.17 17.13 3.61
CA GLU A 66 -10.90 15.88 4.31
C GLU A 66 -10.86 14.74 3.30
N THR A 67 -9.83 13.90 3.40
CA THR A 67 -9.70 12.71 2.55
C THR A 67 -9.81 11.47 3.39
N ASP A 68 -10.60 10.52 2.94
CA ASP A 68 -10.79 9.24 3.59
C ASP A 68 -10.63 8.11 2.57
N GLY A 69 -9.85 7.10 2.94
CA GLY A 69 -9.59 5.93 2.10
C GLY A 69 -10.33 4.71 2.61
N ASP A 70 -10.90 3.95 1.72
CA ASP A 70 -11.54 2.69 2.03
C ASP A 70 -10.62 1.50 1.77
N VAL A 71 -11.05 0.31 2.19
CA VAL A 71 -10.30 -0.93 1.99
C VAL A 71 -10.31 -1.31 0.52
N GLY A 72 -9.13 -1.34 -0.10
CA GLY A 72 -8.94 -1.88 -1.44
C GLY A 72 -8.52 -3.35 -1.42
N LEU A 73 -8.98 -4.09 -2.40
CA LEU A 73 -8.61 -5.48 -2.64
C LEU A 73 -7.73 -5.59 -3.87
N GLY A 74 -6.78 -6.53 -3.84
CA GLY A 74 -5.89 -6.76 -4.97
C GLY A 74 -5.36 -8.17 -5.05
N VAL A 75 -4.78 -8.45 -6.21
CA VAL A 75 -4.03 -9.68 -6.47
C VAL A 75 -2.70 -9.27 -7.07
N SER A 76 -1.62 -9.88 -6.58
CA SER A 76 -0.29 -9.67 -7.13
C SER A 76 0.34 -10.96 -7.59
N PHE A 77 1.18 -10.84 -8.62
CA PHE A 77 2.02 -11.91 -9.13
C PHE A 77 3.48 -11.54 -8.96
N ILE A 78 4.25 -12.43 -8.36
CA ILE A 78 5.70 -12.29 -8.20
C ILE A 78 6.37 -12.90 -9.42
N LEU A 79 7.04 -12.06 -10.24
CA LEU A 79 7.55 -12.42 -11.57
C LEU A 79 8.88 -11.74 -11.88
N PRO A 80 10.02 -12.28 -11.65
CA PRO A 80 10.44 -13.30 -10.69
C PRO A 80 10.88 -12.74 -9.34
N ASP A 81 11.03 -13.60 -8.32
CA ASP A 81 11.88 -13.35 -7.15
C ASP A 81 13.26 -13.97 -7.45
N LEU A 82 14.21 -13.15 -7.88
CA LEU A 82 15.56 -13.55 -8.28
C LEU A 82 16.49 -13.54 -7.08
N ARG A 83 17.03 -14.71 -6.72
CA ARG A 83 18.06 -14.80 -5.68
C ARG A 83 19.39 -14.26 -6.18
N ILE A 84 19.87 -13.17 -5.59
CA ILE A 84 21.20 -12.60 -5.83
C ILE A 84 22.23 -13.34 -4.97
N ASN A 85 21.94 -13.49 -3.68
CA ASN A 85 22.77 -14.23 -2.72
C ASN A 85 21.91 -14.87 -1.61
N ASN A 86 22.52 -15.40 -0.55
CA ASN A 86 21.80 -16.08 0.52
C ASN A 86 20.83 -15.18 1.29
N ARG A 87 21.08 -13.87 1.32
CA ARG A 87 20.30 -12.88 2.09
C ARG A 87 19.60 -11.85 1.22
N LEU A 88 19.93 -11.75 -0.07
CA LEU A 88 19.44 -10.70 -0.93
C LEU A 88 18.75 -11.28 -2.15
N ASN A 89 17.51 -10.84 -2.37
CA ASN A 89 16.71 -11.14 -3.56
C ASN A 89 16.29 -9.84 -4.25
N PHE A 90 16.15 -9.91 -5.56
CA PHE A 90 15.47 -8.90 -6.36
C PHE A 90 14.12 -9.45 -6.78
N ARG A 91 13.04 -8.74 -6.46
CA ARG A 91 11.67 -9.17 -6.68
C ARG A 91 10.95 -8.19 -7.59
N HIS A 92 10.38 -8.71 -8.67
CA HIS A 92 9.43 -7.98 -9.51
C HIS A 92 8.01 -8.43 -9.19
N ILE A 93 7.12 -7.47 -8.98
CA ILE A 93 5.72 -7.72 -8.64
C ILE A 93 4.84 -6.98 -9.65
N LEU A 94 3.91 -7.72 -10.26
CA LEU A 94 2.79 -7.15 -11.01
C LEU A 94 1.53 -7.28 -10.17
N SER A 95 0.79 -6.21 -9.99
CA SER A 95 -0.45 -6.21 -9.20
C SER A 95 -1.59 -5.50 -9.90
N VAL A 96 -2.78 -6.00 -9.60
CA VAL A 96 -4.04 -5.32 -9.92
C VAL A 96 -4.78 -5.11 -8.60
N LYS A 97 -5.17 -3.88 -8.32
CA LYS A 97 -5.88 -3.55 -7.09
C LYS A 97 -6.95 -2.49 -7.29
N THR A 98 -7.99 -2.57 -6.48
CA THR A 98 -9.01 -1.52 -6.35
C THR A 98 -8.64 -0.59 -5.21
N VAL A 99 -8.93 0.70 -5.38
CA VAL A 99 -8.77 1.71 -4.34
C VAL A 99 -9.97 2.65 -4.42
N GLN A 100 -10.67 2.81 -3.31
CA GLN A 100 -11.76 3.78 -3.18
C GLN A 100 -11.34 4.88 -2.22
N ARG A 101 -11.60 6.12 -2.60
CA ARG A 101 -11.24 7.30 -1.83
C ARG A 101 -12.36 8.31 -1.87
N ASN A 102 -12.67 8.90 -0.73
CA ASN A 102 -13.66 9.95 -0.59
C ASN A 102 -12.95 11.26 -0.26
N ILE A 103 -13.27 12.30 -0.99
CA ILE A 103 -12.77 13.65 -0.77
C ILE A 103 -13.96 14.50 -0.38
N ARG A 104 -13.98 14.95 0.86
CA ARG A 104 -15.06 15.77 1.42
C ARG A 104 -14.62 17.22 1.49
N TYR A 105 -15.35 18.07 0.80
CA TYR A 105 -15.19 19.52 0.82
C TYR A 105 -16.22 20.13 1.72
N ARG A 106 -15.80 21.04 2.60
CA ARG A 106 -16.69 21.94 3.35
C ARG A 106 -16.48 23.35 2.85
N PHE A 107 -17.58 23.98 2.49
CA PHE A 107 -17.61 25.33 1.96
C PHE A 107 -18.02 26.34 3.00
N ASN A 108 -17.63 27.60 2.77
CA ASN A 108 -18.05 28.74 3.59
C ASN A 108 -19.59 28.88 3.50
N PRO A 109 -20.31 29.19 4.62
CA PRO A 109 -21.75 29.47 4.60
C PRO A 109 -22.16 30.62 3.66
N GLU A 110 -21.24 31.52 3.29
CA GLU A 110 -21.46 32.62 2.34
C GLU A 110 -21.35 32.17 0.88
N TYR A 111 -20.87 30.95 0.63
CA TYR A 111 -20.79 30.37 -0.72
C TYR A 111 -22.19 30.05 -1.27
N ASP A 112 -22.47 30.48 -2.51
CA ASP A 112 -23.74 30.22 -3.18
C ASP A 112 -23.79 28.79 -3.73
N GLY A 113 -23.90 27.81 -2.83
CA GLY A 113 -23.89 26.39 -3.16
C GLY A 113 -24.06 25.49 -1.93
N PRO A 114 -23.92 24.17 -2.10
CA PRO A 114 -24.02 23.24 -0.98
C PRO A 114 -22.85 23.45 0.00
N THR A 115 -23.14 23.41 1.29
CA THR A 115 -22.15 23.61 2.37
C THR A 115 -21.16 22.43 2.51
N GLU A 116 -21.53 21.26 1.99
CA GLU A 116 -20.68 20.07 2.00
C GLU A 116 -20.86 19.29 0.68
N VAL A 117 -19.75 18.89 0.07
CA VAL A 117 -19.72 18.04 -1.14
C VAL A 117 -18.72 16.92 -0.93
N THR A 118 -19.14 15.69 -1.18
CA THR A 118 -18.25 14.53 -1.18
C THR A 118 -18.05 14.03 -2.61
N LYS A 119 -16.78 13.98 -3.03
CA LYS A 119 -16.36 13.39 -4.30
C LYS A 119 -15.82 11.98 -4.03
N ASN A 120 -16.41 10.99 -4.67
CA ASN A 120 -15.95 9.61 -4.62
C ASN A 120 -15.03 9.35 -5.80
N VAL A 121 -13.84 8.82 -5.54
CA VAL A 121 -12.84 8.47 -6.55
C VAL A 121 -12.56 6.97 -6.45
N GLU A 122 -13.05 6.24 -7.42
CA GLU A 122 -12.77 4.82 -7.59
C GLU A 122 -11.65 4.64 -8.60
N SER A 123 -10.66 3.84 -8.24
CA SER A 123 -9.47 3.60 -9.05
C SER A 123 -9.20 2.10 -9.19
N TRP A 124 -8.80 1.70 -10.39
CA TRP A 124 -8.29 0.36 -10.69
C TRP A 124 -6.84 0.48 -11.12
N PHE A 125 -5.93 0.16 -10.22
CA PHE A 125 -4.51 0.25 -10.50
C PHE A 125 -3.95 -1.05 -11.04
N VAL A 126 -3.22 -0.93 -12.17
CA VAL A 126 -2.24 -1.94 -12.60
C VAL A 126 -0.87 -1.39 -12.21
N GLU A 127 -0.14 -2.15 -11.38
CA GLU A 127 1.12 -1.69 -10.81
C GLU A 127 2.27 -2.65 -11.12
N SER A 128 3.48 -2.08 -11.23
CA SER A 128 4.74 -2.80 -11.39
C SER A 128 5.71 -2.33 -10.33
N GLY A 129 6.01 -3.19 -9.36
CA GLY A 129 6.93 -2.95 -8.26
C GLY A 129 8.25 -3.69 -8.44
N LEU A 130 9.36 -3.02 -8.15
CA LEU A 130 10.70 -3.60 -8.16
C LEU A 130 11.29 -3.50 -6.75
N HIS A 131 11.36 -4.61 -6.04
CA HIS A 131 11.76 -4.62 -4.64
C HIS A 131 13.09 -5.34 -4.43
N LEU A 132 13.92 -4.76 -3.61
CA LEU A 132 15.08 -5.41 -3.03
C LEU A 132 14.68 -6.02 -1.69
N LYS A 133 14.67 -7.36 -1.58
CA LYS A 133 14.28 -8.13 -0.41
C LYS A 133 15.51 -8.61 0.33
N TYR A 134 15.71 -8.15 1.57
CA TYR A 134 16.77 -8.61 2.46
C TYR A 134 16.18 -9.60 3.47
N ARG A 135 16.73 -10.82 3.49
CA ARG A 135 16.25 -11.95 4.29
C ARG A 135 17.23 -12.26 5.43
N ALA A 136 16.70 -12.50 6.62
CA ALA A 136 17.47 -13.06 7.73
C ALA A 136 17.84 -14.52 7.47
N ASP A 137 18.64 -15.11 8.33
CA ASP A 137 18.88 -16.54 8.29
C ASP A 137 17.62 -17.32 8.70
N ARG A 138 17.41 -18.47 8.06
CA ARG A 138 16.26 -19.31 8.34
C ARG A 138 16.39 -19.99 9.70
N ILE A 139 15.37 -19.87 10.51
CA ILE A 139 15.25 -20.54 11.82
C ILE A 139 14.12 -21.57 11.70
N ASN A 140 14.46 -22.85 11.72
CA ASN A 140 13.53 -23.94 11.45
C ASN A 140 12.80 -23.76 10.12
N ASN A 141 11.48 -23.55 10.15
CA ASN A 141 10.63 -23.36 9.00
C ASN A 141 10.09 -21.93 8.90
N SER A 142 10.84 -20.95 9.41
CA SER A 142 10.48 -19.54 9.29
C SER A 142 11.69 -18.67 8.98
N ARG A 143 11.43 -17.54 8.29
CA ARG A 143 12.46 -16.56 7.93
C ARG A 143 11.82 -15.19 7.83
N VAL A 144 12.29 -14.24 8.59
CA VAL A 144 11.87 -12.84 8.47
C VAL A 144 12.64 -12.13 7.38
N TYR A 145 12.02 -11.11 6.80
CA TYR A 145 12.64 -10.27 5.79
C TYR A 145 12.08 -8.86 5.82
N ILE A 146 12.84 -7.96 5.25
CA ILE A 146 12.44 -6.60 4.92
C ILE A 146 12.63 -6.39 3.43
N PHE A 147 11.90 -5.44 2.85
CA PHE A 147 12.07 -5.09 1.45
C PHE A 147 11.78 -3.61 1.24
N PHE A 148 12.34 -3.06 0.18
CA PHE A 148 12.07 -1.71 -0.27
C PHE A 148 12.27 -1.62 -1.78
N GLY A 149 11.63 -0.62 -2.39
CA GLY A 149 11.84 -0.33 -3.80
C GLY A 149 10.76 0.55 -4.41
N PRO A 150 10.96 0.96 -5.67
CA PRO A 150 9.98 1.74 -6.42
C PRO A 150 8.79 0.91 -6.88
N ASN A 151 7.66 1.58 -7.02
CA ASN A 151 6.44 1.06 -7.60
C ASN A 151 5.86 2.09 -8.57
N ILE A 152 5.46 1.64 -9.76
CA ILE A 152 4.79 2.46 -10.77
C ILE A 152 3.40 1.88 -10.98
N GLY A 153 2.39 2.72 -10.88
CA GLY A 153 1.00 2.35 -11.09
C GLY A 153 0.35 3.16 -12.21
N ILE A 154 -0.58 2.53 -12.90
CA ILE A 154 -1.45 3.17 -13.89
C ILE A 154 -2.88 2.92 -13.44
N ASP A 155 -3.64 3.99 -13.28
CA ASP A 155 -5.07 3.94 -13.00
C ASP A 155 -5.82 3.72 -14.32
N MET A 156 -6.49 2.58 -14.41
CA MET A 156 -7.27 2.19 -15.59
C MET A 156 -8.66 2.80 -15.60
N ALA A 157 -9.15 3.29 -14.46
CA ALA A 157 -10.44 3.96 -14.31
C ALA A 157 -10.30 5.50 -14.27
N SER A 158 -9.11 6.03 -14.57
CA SER A 158 -8.87 7.47 -14.53
C SER A 158 -9.71 8.21 -15.57
N GLU A 159 -10.52 9.14 -15.11
CA GLU A 159 -11.36 10.03 -15.90
C GLU A 159 -10.64 11.35 -16.26
N LYS A 160 -9.31 11.34 -16.31
CA LYS A 160 -8.47 12.52 -16.56
C LYS A 160 -8.86 13.29 -17.81
N ASP A 161 -9.25 12.56 -18.86
CA ASP A 161 -9.49 13.10 -20.19
C ASP A 161 -10.99 13.39 -20.45
N VAL A 162 -11.86 13.24 -19.43
CA VAL A 162 -13.30 13.52 -19.53
C VAL A 162 -13.54 15.02 -19.35
N GLU A 163 -14.23 15.67 -20.28
CA GLU A 163 -14.57 17.10 -20.23
C GLU A 163 -15.81 17.37 -19.36
N ASP A 164 -15.86 16.85 -18.13
CA ASP A 164 -16.93 17.09 -17.19
C ASP A 164 -16.37 17.79 -15.92
N GLU A 165 -16.84 19.00 -15.66
CA GLU A 165 -16.45 19.80 -14.49
C GLU A 165 -16.98 19.26 -13.16
N THR A 166 -17.93 18.33 -13.21
CA THR A 166 -18.49 17.70 -12.02
C THR A 166 -17.62 16.57 -11.48
N ILE A 167 -16.69 16.06 -12.31
CA ILE A 167 -15.81 14.92 -11.99
C ILE A 167 -14.49 15.43 -11.44
N PHE A 168 -14.06 14.87 -10.32
CA PHE A 168 -12.75 15.15 -9.75
C PHE A 168 -11.67 14.35 -10.47
N LYS A 169 -10.76 15.04 -11.16
CA LYS A 169 -9.77 14.43 -12.05
C LYS A 169 -8.46 14.19 -11.34
N LEU A 170 -7.99 12.94 -11.35
CA LEU A 170 -6.66 12.57 -10.88
C LEU A 170 -5.78 12.09 -12.03
N ASN A 171 -4.48 12.33 -11.90
CA ASN A 171 -3.49 11.88 -12.86
C ASN A 171 -3.46 10.35 -12.93
N ARG A 172 -3.47 9.82 -14.14
CA ARG A 172 -3.55 8.38 -14.43
C ARG A 172 -2.36 7.60 -13.87
N SER A 173 -1.16 8.19 -13.85
CA SER A 173 0.05 7.48 -13.42
C SER A 173 0.44 7.90 -12.02
N ASN A 174 0.80 6.92 -11.20
CA ASN A 174 1.33 7.07 -9.84
C ASN A 174 2.76 6.50 -9.78
N PHE A 175 3.62 7.17 -9.02
CA PHE A 175 4.96 6.69 -8.70
C PHE A 175 5.13 6.74 -7.18
N ALA A 176 5.53 5.62 -6.59
CA ALA A 176 5.70 5.50 -5.16
C ALA A 176 6.98 4.77 -4.79
N LEU A 177 7.48 5.03 -3.58
CA LEU A 177 8.44 4.19 -2.91
C LEU A 177 7.72 3.30 -1.90
N GLU A 178 8.08 2.04 -1.88
CA GLU A 178 7.51 1.06 -0.97
C GLU A 178 8.57 0.51 -0.03
N ILE A 179 8.19 0.36 1.24
CA ILE A 179 8.99 -0.31 2.26
C ILE A 179 8.10 -1.28 3.01
N GLY A 180 8.63 -2.45 3.35
CA GLY A 180 7.83 -3.44 4.06
C GLY A 180 8.65 -4.49 4.76
N ALA A 181 7.94 -5.31 5.51
CA ALA A 181 8.48 -6.45 6.23
C ALA A 181 7.52 -7.63 6.14
N GLY A 182 8.05 -8.83 6.27
CA GLY A 182 7.25 -10.05 6.27
C GLY A 182 7.99 -11.24 6.88
N CYS A 183 7.29 -12.36 6.90
CA CYS A 183 7.84 -13.62 7.38
C CYS A 183 7.50 -14.74 6.41
N ASP A 184 8.52 -15.41 5.89
CA ASP A 184 8.36 -16.64 5.10
C ASP A 184 8.14 -17.81 6.06
N PHE A 185 7.02 -18.54 5.92
CA PHE A 185 6.74 -19.81 6.59
C PHE A 185 6.81 -20.94 5.56
N TYR A 186 7.67 -21.91 5.81
CA TYR A 186 7.89 -23.04 4.92
C TYR A 186 7.05 -24.23 5.37
N PHE A 187 6.04 -24.55 4.58
CA PHE A 187 5.23 -25.76 4.72
C PHE A 187 5.80 -26.88 3.85
N GLU A 188 5.21 -28.03 3.89
CA GLU A 188 5.70 -29.20 3.16
C GLU A 188 5.66 -29.01 1.63
N TYR A 189 4.62 -28.32 1.12
CA TYR A 189 4.37 -28.19 -0.32
C TYR A 189 4.48 -26.76 -0.85
N PHE A 190 4.39 -25.75 0.01
CA PHE A 190 4.40 -24.34 -0.39
C PHE A 190 5.02 -23.45 0.69
N LYS A 191 5.41 -22.29 0.28
CA LYS A 191 5.84 -21.22 1.19
C LYS A 191 4.71 -20.21 1.31
N PHE A 192 4.33 -19.88 2.54
CA PHE A 192 3.38 -18.84 2.87
C PHE A 192 4.12 -17.64 3.47
N ALA A 193 3.87 -16.46 2.95
CA ALA A 193 4.58 -15.26 3.39
C ALA A 193 3.62 -14.08 3.60
N PRO A 194 3.06 -13.93 4.81
CA PRO A 194 2.37 -12.69 5.18
C PRO A 194 3.38 -11.55 5.25
N GLN A 195 2.99 -10.40 4.68
CA GLN A 195 3.80 -9.20 4.67
C GLN A 195 2.95 -7.96 4.86
N ILE A 196 3.54 -6.92 5.42
CA ILE A 196 2.99 -5.57 5.49
C ILE A 196 3.92 -4.64 4.74
N LYS A 197 3.36 -3.73 3.95
CA LYS A 197 4.10 -2.68 3.27
C LYS A 197 3.44 -1.33 3.47
N TYR A 198 4.27 -0.31 3.46
CA TYR A 198 3.87 1.08 3.37
C TYR A 198 4.27 1.64 2.02
N SER A 199 3.36 2.33 1.36
CA SER A 199 3.56 2.98 0.06
C SER A 199 3.54 4.50 0.26
N TYR A 200 4.59 5.16 -0.22
CA TYR A 200 4.78 6.59 -0.18
C TYR A 200 4.78 7.16 -1.59
N GLY A 201 3.66 7.73 -2.01
CA GLY A 201 3.53 8.38 -3.32
C GLY A 201 4.40 9.62 -3.42
N LEU A 202 5.16 9.71 -4.49
CA LEU A 202 6.05 10.82 -4.81
C LEU A 202 5.50 11.72 -5.91
N LYS A 203 4.59 11.21 -6.72
CA LYS A 203 4.01 11.95 -7.83
C LYS A 203 2.77 12.69 -7.38
N ASN A 204 2.69 13.97 -7.73
CA ASN A 204 1.46 14.74 -7.61
C ASN A 204 0.39 14.20 -8.57
N LEU A 205 -0.76 13.86 -8.02
CA LEU A 205 -1.88 13.29 -8.75
C LEU A 205 -2.92 14.32 -9.16
N ILE A 206 -2.83 15.58 -8.68
CA ILE A 206 -3.80 16.62 -9.03
C ILE A 206 -3.72 16.94 -10.52
N VAL A 207 -4.87 17.16 -11.13
CA VAL A 207 -4.99 17.75 -12.45
C VAL A 207 -5.58 19.15 -12.26
N GLU A 208 -4.79 20.17 -12.55
CA GLU A 208 -5.21 21.57 -12.46
C GLU A 208 -6.22 21.87 -13.57
N ASP A 209 -7.50 21.87 -13.24
CA ASP A 209 -8.61 22.17 -14.14
C ASP A 209 -9.25 23.55 -13.86
N GLY A 210 -8.72 24.30 -12.88
CA GLY A 210 -9.21 25.62 -12.48
C GLY A 210 -10.55 25.61 -11.77
N THR A 211 -11.03 24.44 -11.34
CA THR A 211 -12.29 24.31 -10.60
C THR A 211 -12.10 24.75 -9.12
N ILE A 212 -13.21 25.04 -8.45
CA ILE A 212 -13.20 25.36 -7.00
C ILE A 212 -12.66 24.20 -6.16
N TYR A 213 -12.65 22.97 -6.68
CA TYR A 213 -12.17 21.78 -6.01
C TYR A 213 -10.65 21.64 -6.05
N THR A 214 -10.00 22.14 -7.10
CA THR A 214 -8.55 22.05 -7.30
C THR A 214 -7.81 23.32 -6.88
N SER A 215 -8.45 24.48 -6.95
CA SER A 215 -7.83 25.77 -6.63
C SER A 215 -7.18 25.90 -5.24
N PRO A 216 -7.69 25.26 -4.14
CA PRO A 216 -7.08 25.35 -2.82
C PRO A 216 -5.91 24.39 -2.58
N LEU A 217 -5.55 23.57 -3.59
CA LEU A 217 -4.60 22.49 -3.46
C LEU A 217 -3.38 22.68 -4.36
N GLU A 218 -2.19 22.45 -3.84
CA GLU A 218 -0.93 22.33 -4.61
C GLU A 218 -0.70 20.90 -5.05
N GLY A 219 -1.23 19.90 -4.32
CA GLY A 219 -1.07 18.51 -4.71
C GLY A 219 -1.84 17.49 -3.90
N PHE A 220 -1.97 16.33 -4.50
CA PHE A 220 -2.41 15.10 -3.87
C PHE A 220 -1.36 14.01 -4.04
N TYR A 221 -1.04 13.33 -2.93
CA TYR A 221 -0.08 12.24 -2.90
C TYR A 221 -0.72 10.99 -2.29
N THR A 222 -0.56 9.84 -2.93
CA THR A 222 -1.07 8.59 -2.38
C THR A 222 -0.18 8.10 -1.25
N ARG A 223 -0.76 7.75 -0.12
CA ARG A 223 -0.09 7.07 0.99
C ARG A 223 -0.96 5.97 1.54
N GLY A 224 -0.35 4.88 1.99
CA GLY A 224 -1.13 3.82 2.58
C GLY A 224 -0.35 2.59 2.99
N PHE A 225 -1.07 1.72 3.67
CA PHE A 225 -0.57 0.42 4.09
C PHE A 225 -1.26 -0.69 3.29
N GLN A 226 -0.53 -1.76 3.05
CA GLN A 226 -1.06 -2.96 2.43
C GLN A 226 -0.57 -4.19 3.20
N ILE A 227 -1.50 -5.09 3.46
CA ILE A 227 -1.22 -6.44 3.96
C ILE A 227 -1.36 -7.39 2.78
N SER A 228 -0.35 -8.23 2.56
CA SER A 228 -0.35 -9.21 1.49
C SER A 228 -0.13 -10.61 2.05
N LEU A 229 -0.92 -11.56 1.58
CA LEU A 229 -0.79 -12.98 1.90
C LEU A 229 -0.23 -13.67 0.66
N THR A 230 1.08 -13.93 0.67
CA THR A 230 1.82 -14.46 -0.47
C THR A 230 1.95 -15.97 -0.38
N PHE A 231 1.78 -16.65 -1.53
CA PHE A 231 1.96 -18.09 -1.71
C PHE A 231 2.99 -18.32 -2.83
N GLU A 232 4.03 -19.08 -2.51
CA GLU A 232 5.13 -19.42 -3.43
C GLU A 232 5.44 -20.93 -3.42
#